data_12e549d435c3ebe577f879c5e21fd512
#
_entry.id   12e549d435c3ebe577f879c5e21fd512
#
_cell.length_a   1.000
_cell.length_b   1.000
_cell.length_c   1.000
_cell.angle_alpha   90.00
_cell.angle_beta   90.00
_cell.angle_gamma   90.00
#
_symmetry.space_group_name_H-M   'P 1'
#
loop_
_entity.id
_entity.type
_entity.pdbx_description
1 polymer ?
#
loop_
_entity_poly.entity_id
_entity_poly.type
_entity_poly.pdbx_seq_one_letter_code
_entity_poly.pdbx_strand_id
1 'polypeptide(L)'
;MADDVPDEDPFSSLPLFGDLAKALSGQGPLNWDAARQFAHLGATGGTTELNVDPARRVEYTDLARIAAMHVNDVTGLGTSFPEPTLVTRGQWAQSTLEAYRPLFTELATSLGGTDATDDESADPMAKMMAGLSKMMAPAMLGMTVGAMVGTLAQRVFGLHDLPIPRERSEVVLVPGNIDSFAEQWGLASDEMR
;
A
#
# COMPACT_ATOMS: atom_id res chain seq x y z
N MET A 1 47.94 25.37 -3.54
CA MET A 1 47.24 24.86 -4.71
C MET A 1 47.12 23.36 -4.45
N ALA A 2 46.08 22.97 -3.73
CA ALA A 2 45.78 21.56 -3.43
C ALA A 2 44.69 21.18 -4.40
N ASP A 3 44.96 20.15 -5.21
CA ASP A 3 44.04 19.57 -6.15
C ASP A 3 42.88 18.92 -5.38
N ASP A 4 41.70 19.48 -5.59
CA ASP A 4 40.41 18.94 -5.15
C ASP A 4 40.10 17.76 -6.09
N VAL A 5 40.46 16.55 -5.69
CA VAL A 5 40.05 15.32 -6.39
C VAL A 5 38.66 15.01 -5.91
N PRO A 6 37.65 15.03 -6.78
CA PRO A 6 36.31 14.61 -6.38
C PRO A 6 36.37 13.13 -5.96
N ASP A 7 35.79 12.83 -4.81
CA ASP A 7 35.62 11.48 -4.26
C ASP A 7 34.63 10.72 -5.17
N GLU A 8 35.14 10.23 -6.31
CA GLU A 8 34.34 9.40 -7.21
C GLU A 8 34.16 8.02 -6.56
N ASP A 9 32.94 7.73 -6.19
CA ASP A 9 32.49 6.45 -5.68
C ASP A 9 32.98 5.33 -6.62
N PRO A 10 33.85 4.40 -6.16
CA PRO A 10 34.50 3.39 -7.04
C PRO A 10 33.49 2.47 -7.77
N PHE A 11 32.22 2.48 -7.37
CA PHE A 11 31.15 1.70 -8.01
C PHE A 11 30.39 2.47 -9.07
N SER A 12 30.50 3.81 -9.14
CA SER A 12 29.84 4.63 -10.17
C SER A 12 30.38 4.35 -11.58
N SER A 13 31.56 3.74 -11.68
CA SER A 13 32.23 3.42 -12.92
C SER A 13 31.78 2.09 -13.56
N LEU A 14 31.00 1.27 -12.87
CA LEU A 14 30.51 -0.01 -13.39
C LEU A 14 29.06 0.14 -13.90
N PRO A 15 28.80 0.09 -15.22
CA PRO A 15 27.48 0.37 -15.83
C PRO A 15 26.36 -0.47 -15.22
N LEU A 16 26.63 -1.75 -14.94
CA LEU A 16 25.67 -2.69 -14.35
C LEU A 16 25.23 -2.31 -12.94
N PHE A 17 26.16 -1.77 -12.11
CA PHE A 17 25.83 -1.34 -10.76
C PHE A 17 25.09 -0.01 -10.72
N GLY A 18 25.40 0.90 -11.66
CA GLY A 18 24.68 2.16 -11.80
C GLY A 18 23.21 1.95 -12.20
N ASP A 19 22.93 1.06 -13.12
CA ASP A 19 21.56 0.71 -13.52
C ASP A 19 20.81 -0.03 -12.41
N LEU A 20 21.47 -0.94 -11.70
CA LEU A 20 20.90 -1.65 -10.56
C LEU A 20 20.62 -0.69 -9.40
N ALA A 21 21.57 0.20 -9.10
CA ALA A 21 21.38 1.24 -8.06
C ALA A 21 20.21 2.16 -8.41
N LYS A 22 20.08 2.56 -9.67
CA LYS A 22 18.99 3.39 -10.16
C LYS A 22 17.63 2.68 -10.10
N ALA A 23 17.61 1.37 -10.38
CA ALA A 23 16.42 0.54 -10.26
C ALA A 23 16.01 0.31 -8.79
N LEU A 24 16.99 0.17 -7.88
CA LEU A 24 16.74 -0.09 -6.47
C LEU A 24 16.45 1.18 -5.66
N SER A 25 17.13 2.30 -5.96
CA SER A 25 16.97 3.54 -5.19
C SER A 25 15.63 4.23 -5.41
N GLY A 26 14.99 4.02 -6.57
CA GLY A 26 13.76 4.74 -6.89
C GLY A 26 13.94 6.27 -6.84
N GLN A 27 12.88 7.01 -7.11
CA GLN A 27 12.89 8.46 -6.91
C GLN A 27 12.25 8.81 -5.55
N GLY A 28 13.04 8.81 -4.47
CA GLY A 28 12.55 9.23 -3.16
C GLY A 28 12.86 8.25 -2.01
N PRO A 29 12.33 8.54 -0.81
CA PRO A 29 12.62 7.76 0.40
C PRO A 29 11.99 6.36 0.41
N LEU A 30 11.05 6.08 -0.50
CA LEU A 30 10.36 4.82 -0.66
C LEU A 30 10.22 4.46 -2.14
N ASN A 31 10.58 3.23 -2.50
CA ASN A 31 10.38 2.72 -3.87
C ASN A 31 8.93 2.31 -4.09
N TRP A 32 8.16 3.19 -4.77
CA TRP A 32 6.73 3.00 -5.01
C TRP A 32 6.42 1.89 -6.00
N ASP A 33 7.32 1.58 -6.92
CA ASP A 33 7.12 0.48 -7.87
C ASP A 33 7.23 -0.87 -7.16
N ALA A 34 8.21 -1.01 -6.26
CA ALA A 34 8.29 -2.17 -5.38
C ALA A 34 7.04 -2.26 -4.48
N ALA A 35 6.59 -1.15 -3.88
CA ALA A 35 5.39 -1.14 -3.05
C ALA A 35 4.14 -1.63 -3.82
N ARG A 36 3.93 -1.14 -5.04
CA ARG A 36 2.80 -1.57 -5.89
C ARG A 36 2.87 -3.06 -6.26
N GLN A 37 4.05 -3.53 -6.65
CA GLN A 37 4.25 -4.94 -7.03
C GLN A 37 3.97 -5.87 -5.84
N PHE A 38 4.54 -5.57 -4.67
CA PHE A 38 4.35 -6.39 -3.49
C PHE A 38 2.93 -6.29 -2.93
N ALA A 39 2.27 -5.13 -3.01
CA ALA A 39 0.88 -4.99 -2.64
C ALA A 39 -0.04 -5.82 -3.54
N HIS A 40 0.19 -5.79 -4.84
CA HIS A 40 -0.57 -6.60 -5.79
C HIS A 40 -0.35 -8.10 -5.53
N LEU A 41 0.91 -8.52 -5.41
CA LEU A 41 1.27 -9.91 -5.12
C LEU A 41 0.63 -10.38 -3.80
N GLY A 42 0.72 -9.58 -2.75
CA GLY A 42 0.14 -9.89 -1.44
C GLY A 42 -1.39 -9.95 -1.49
N ALA A 43 -2.04 -9.04 -2.22
CA ALA A 43 -3.50 -9.00 -2.33
C ALA A 43 -4.06 -10.18 -3.12
N THR A 44 -3.40 -10.60 -4.20
CA THR A 44 -3.90 -11.61 -5.16
C THR A 44 -3.31 -13.00 -4.95
N GLY A 45 -2.27 -13.13 -4.12
CA GLY A 45 -1.49 -14.37 -4.00
C GLY A 45 -0.80 -14.77 -5.31
N GLY A 46 -0.52 -13.81 -6.21
CA GLY A 46 0.07 -14.05 -7.51
C GLY A 46 -0.89 -14.61 -8.57
N THR A 47 -2.18 -14.68 -8.28
CA THR A 47 -3.21 -15.13 -9.22
C THR A 47 -3.88 -13.95 -9.91
N THR A 48 -4.45 -14.20 -11.10
CA THR A 48 -5.25 -13.18 -11.79
C THR A 48 -6.60 -13.07 -11.13
N GLU A 49 -6.95 -11.89 -10.65
CA GLU A 49 -8.29 -11.60 -10.14
C GLU A 49 -9.26 -11.32 -11.29
N LEU A 50 -10.45 -11.90 -11.21
CA LEU A 50 -11.56 -11.54 -12.09
C LEU A 50 -12.15 -10.21 -11.62
N ASN A 51 -12.59 -9.39 -12.59
CA ASN A 51 -13.36 -8.19 -12.26
C ASN A 51 -14.66 -8.55 -11.55
N VAL A 52 -15.12 -7.62 -10.70
CA VAL A 52 -16.42 -7.80 -10.02
C VAL A 52 -17.53 -7.88 -11.04
N ASP A 53 -18.37 -8.91 -10.91
CA ASP A 53 -19.52 -9.14 -11.77
C ASP A 53 -20.48 -7.91 -11.72
N PRO A 54 -20.91 -7.38 -12.88
CA PRO A 54 -21.89 -6.29 -12.92
C PRO A 54 -23.20 -6.60 -12.19
N ALA A 55 -23.66 -7.85 -12.18
CA ALA A 55 -24.86 -8.25 -11.44
C ALA A 55 -24.71 -8.02 -9.93
N ARG A 56 -23.51 -8.28 -9.39
CA ARG A 56 -23.20 -8.01 -7.99
C ARG A 56 -23.29 -6.52 -7.64
N ARG A 57 -23.00 -5.64 -8.58
CA ARG A 57 -23.10 -4.19 -8.36
C ARG A 57 -24.53 -3.77 -8.10
N VAL A 58 -25.49 -4.30 -8.86
CA VAL A 58 -26.92 -4.03 -8.67
C VAL A 58 -27.37 -4.51 -7.29
N GLU A 59 -27.01 -5.75 -6.94
CA GLU A 59 -27.33 -6.34 -5.64
C GLU A 59 -26.82 -5.49 -4.46
N TYR A 60 -25.54 -5.13 -4.47
CA TYR A 60 -24.94 -4.32 -3.39
C TYR A 60 -25.50 -2.90 -3.34
N THR A 61 -25.92 -2.33 -4.48
CA THR A 61 -26.59 -1.02 -4.51
C THR A 61 -27.94 -1.08 -3.80
N ASP A 62 -28.71 -2.15 -4.02
CA ASP A 62 -30.00 -2.32 -3.36
C ASP A 62 -29.85 -2.58 -1.86
N LEU A 63 -28.88 -3.41 -1.46
CA LEU A 63 -28.56 -3.65 -0.05
C LEU A 63 -28.07 -2.39 0.66
N ALA A 64 -27.23 -1.59 0.01
CA ALA A 64 -26.75 -0.32 0.57
C ALA A 64 -27.90 0.67 0.82
N ARG A 65 -28.93 0.66 -0.05
CA ARG A 65 -30.12 1.49 0.15
C ARG A 65 -30.91 1.04 1.39
N ILE A 66 -31.06 -0.26 1.60
CA ILE A 66 -31.72 -0.82 2.79
C ILE A 66 -30.91 -0.49 4.05
N ALA A 67 -29.58 -0.70 4.01
CA ALA A 67 -28.69 -0.36 5.11
C ALA A 67 -28.75 1.13 5.47
N ALA A 68 -28.78 2.01 4.47
CA ALA A 68 -28.92 3.45 4.66
C ALA A 68 -30.23 3.82 5.38
N MET A 69 -31.35 3.16 5.03
CA MET A 69 -32.63 3.36 5.74
C MET A 69 -32.50 2.95 7.21
N HIS A 70 -31.94 1.77 7.51
CA HIS A 70 -31.79 1.29 8.87
C HIS A 70 -30.87 2.21 9.70
N VAL A 71 -29.75 2.67 9.11
CA VAL A 71 -28.86 3.62 9.80
C VAL A 71 -29.57 4.93 10.11
N ASN A 72 -30.34 5.47 9.17
CA ASN A 72 -31.11 6.70 9.38
C ASN A 72 -32.21 6.52 10.44
N ASP A 73 -32.89 5.40 10.47
CA ASP A 73 -33.93 5.08 11.45
C ASP A 73 -33.33 5.02 12.88
N VAL A 74 -32.14 4.44 13.03
CA VAL A 74 -31.48 4.32 14.34
C VAL A 74 -30.81 5.63 14.78
N THR A 75 -30.16 6.33 13.85
CA THR A 75 -29.38 7.53 14.17
C THR A 75 -30.16 8.83 14.12
N GLY A 76 -31.24 8.89 13.34
CA GLY A 76 -32.00 10.10 13.09
C GLY A 76 -31.25 11.17 12.28
N LEU A 77 -30.10 10.84 11.70
CA LEU A 77 -29.22 11.82 11.05
C LEU A 77 -29.73 12.28 9.67
N GLY A 78 -30.63 11.50 9.02
CA GLY A 78 -31.15 11.83 7.70
C GLY A 78 -30.05 11.93 6.61
N THR A 79 -28.98 11.16 6.76
CA THR A 79 -27.82 11.22 5.87
C THR A 79 -28.08 10.45 4.57
N SER A 80 -27.60 11.00 3.46
CA SER A 80 -27.55 10.30 2.18
C SER A 80 -26.19 9.61 2.05
N PHE A 81 -26.19 8.31 1.78
CA PHE A 81 -24.98 7.55 1.53
C PHE A 81 -24.70 7.46 0.04
N PRO A 82 -23.43 7.59 -0.40
CA PRO A 82 -23.09 7.37 -1.80
C PRO A 82 -23.30 5.90 -2.20
N GLU A 83 -23.51 5.65 -3.48
CA GLU A 83 -23.55 4.28 -3.98
C GLU A 83 -22.24 3.56 -3.73
N PRO A 84 -22.26 2.28 -3.31
CA PRO A 84 -21.06 1.52 -3.04
C PRO A 84 -20.29 1.22 -4.33
N THR A 85 -19.00 1.42 -4.30
CA THR A 85 -18.08 1.02 -5.35
C THR A 85 -17.50 -0.35 -4.98
N LEU A 86 -17.75 -1.36 -5.83
CA LEU A 86 -17.20 -2.70 -5.62
C LEU A 86 -15.85 -2.83 -6.30
N VAL A 87 -14.86 -3.30 -5.55
CA VAL A 87 -13.48 -3.46 -6.02
C VAL A 87 -12.94 -4.85 -5.71
N THR A 88 -11.91 -5.27 -6.45
CA THR A 88 -11.13 -6.46 -6.12
C THR A 88 -10.11 -6.14 -5.01
N ARG A 89 -9.49 -7.18 -4.42
CA ARG A 89 -8.43 -7.04 -3.42
C ARG A 89 -7.26 -6.22 -3.98
N GLY A 90 -6.84 -6.51 -5.23
CA GLY A 90 -5.76 -5.80 -5.90
C GLY A 90 -6.09 -4.32 -6.13
N GLN A 91 -7.30 -4.00 -6.56
CA GLN A 91 -7.77 -2.63 -6.74
C GLN A 91 -7.82 -1.88 -5.39
N TRP A 92 -8.31 -2.53 -4.34
CA TRP A 92 -8.32 -1.96 -2.99
C TRP A 92 -6.90 -1.64 -2.50
N ALA A 93 -5.96 -2.59 -2.67
CA ALA A 93 -4.57 -2.40 -2.28
C ALA A 93 -3.93 -1.21 -2.99
N GLN A 94 -4.15 -1.10 -4.31
CA GLN A 94 -3.59 -0.02 -5.11
C GLN A 94 -4.17 1.34 -4.72
N SER A 95 -5.50 1.44 -4.57
CA SER A 95 -6.15 2.69 -4.13
C SER A 95 -5.74 3.09 -2.71
N THR A 96 -5.47 2.11 -1.85
CA THR A 96 -4.99 2.35 -0.48
C THR A 96 -3.56 2.89 -0.47
N LEU A 97 -2.65 2.33 -1.27
CA LEU A 97 -1.30 2.87 -1.43
C LEU A 97 -1.31 4.32 -1.91
N GLU A 98 -2.16 4.64 -2.91
CA GLU A 98 -2.24 6.01 -3.44
C GLU A 98 -2.86 6.97 -2.40
N ALA A 99 -3.91 6.57 -1.69
CA ALA A 99 -4.56 7.40 -0.69
C ALA A 99 -3.63 7.76 0.49
N TYR A 100 -2.79 6.82 0.92
CA TYR A 100 -1.86 7.03 2.02
C TYR A 100 -0.43 7.34 1.58
N ARG A 101 -0.24 7.65 0.30
CA ARG A 101 1.06 8.00 -0.26
C ARG A 101 1.80 9.09 0.52
N PRO A 102 1.17 10.23 0.89
CA PRO A 102 1.83 11.26 1.69
C PRO A 102 2.31 10.72 3.03
N LEU A 103 1.45 9.97 3.73
CA LEU A 103 1.76 9.38 5.04
C LEU A 103 2.96 8.43 4.97
N PHE A 104 2.97 7.50 4.01
CA PHE A 104 4.08 6.56 3.84
C PHE A 104 5.38 7.24 3.42
N THR A 105 5.29 8.31 2.60
CA THR A 105 6.46 9.10 2.21
C THR A 105 7.06 9.82 3.42
N GLU A 106 6.22 10.42 4.25
CA GLU A 106 6.64 11.14 5.45
C GLU A 106 7.27 10.19 6.48
N LEU A 107 6.66 9.02 6.69
CA LEU A 107 7.20 7.96 7.53
C LEU A 107 8.57 7.47 7.02
N ALA A 108 8.69 7.20 5.73
CA ALA A 108 9.95 6.75 5.13
C ALA A 108 11.04 7.81 5.25
N THR A 109 10.70 9.10 5.08
CA THR A 109 11.62 10.23 5.26
C THR A 109 12.10 10.31 6.72
N SER A 110 11.19 10.15 7.67
CA SER A 110 11.51 10.19 9.10
C SER A 110 12.41 9.02 9.52
N LEU A 111 12.19 7.83 8.96
CA LEU A 111 13.02 6.67 9.21
C LEU A 111 14.40 6.78 8.56
N GLY A 112 14.49 7.33 7.35
CA GLY A 112 15.77 7.55 6.65
C GLY A 112 16.59 8.71 7.22
N GLY A 113 15.97 9.64 7.96
CA GLY A 113 16.66 10.75 8.62
C GLY A 113 17.31 10.41 9.97
N THR A 114 17.04 9.22 10.51
CA THR A 114 17.65 8.75 11.77
C THR A 114 18.99 8.05 11.56
N ASP A 115 19.52 8.04 10.34
CA ASP A 115 20.75 7.34 10.02
C ASP A 115 22.00 8.03 10.56
N ALA A 116 22.71 7.19 11.28
CA ALA A 116 24.14 7.17 11.52
C ALA A 116 24.83 8.55 11.49
N THR A 117 25.20 9.02 12.66
CA THR A 117 26.37 9.88 12.79
C THR A 117 27.43 9.41 11.80
N ASP A 118 27.73 10.26 10.82
CA ASP A 118 28.93 10.10 9.98
C ASP A 118 30.12 10.05 10.93
N ASP A 119 30.41 8.86 11.42
CA ASP A 119 31.60 8.63 12.22
C ASP A 119 32.77 8.64 11.23
N GLU A 120 33.42 9.82 11.13
CA GLU A 120 34.58 10.01 10.27
C GLU A 120 35.71 9.01 10.56
N SER A 121 35.66 8.35 11.73
CA SER A 121 36.62 7.32 12.17
C SER A 121 36.21 5.88 11.73
N ALA A 122 35.07 5.68 11.05
CA ALA A 122 34.62 4.35 10.65
C ALA A 122 35.56 3.74 9.59
N ASP A 123 35.80 2.45 9.72
CA ASP A 123 36.55 1.61 8.78
C ASP A 123 35.96 1.75 7.36
N PRO A 124 36.79 1.82 6.29
CA PRO A 124 36.35 1.87 4.91
C PRO A 124 35.30 0.79 4.54
N MET A 125 35.43 -0.41 5.11
CA MET A 125 34.47 -1.49 4.95
C MET A 125 33.11 -1.13 5.56
N ALA A 126 33.08 -0.51 6.73
CA ALA A 126 31.86 -0.07 7.39
C ALA A 126 31.16 1.04 6.59
N LYS A 127 31.91 1.99 6.03
CA LYS A 127 31.36 3.03 5.14
C LYS A 127 30.74 2.45 3.89
N MET A 128 31.40 1.46 3.28
CA MET A 128 30.87 0.76 2.09
C MET A 128 29.55 0.02 2.42
N MET A 129 29.50 -0.69 3.54
CA MET A 129 28.30 -1.40 3.99
C MET A 129 27.15 -0.43 4.31
N ALA A 130 27.44 0.71 4.94
CA ALA A 130 26.46 1.74 5.20
C ALA A 130 25.92 2.36 3.90
N GLY A 131 26.76 2.64 2.93
CA GLY A 131 26.37 3.12 1.60
C GLY A 131 25.45 2.14 0.88
N LEU A 132 25.80 0.84 0.88
CA LEU A 132 24.95 -0.20 0.28
C LEU A 132 23.60 -0.31 1.00
N SER A 133 23.59 -0.29 2.32
CA SER A 133 22.35 -0.30 3.13
C SER A 133 21.47 0.90 2.80
N LYS A 134 22.03 2.10 2.72
CA LYS A 134 21.32 3.33 2.37
C LYS A 134 20.72 3.27 0.96
N MET A 135 21.44 2.68 0.01
CA MET A 135 20.96 2.49 -1.35
C MET A 135 19.79 1.49 -1.43
N MET A 136 19.80 0.44 -0.59
CA MET A 136 18.76 -0.58 -0.59
C MET A 136 17.52 -0.22 0.25
N ALA A 137 17.66 0.71 1.20
CA ALA A 137 16.59 1.06 2.14
C ALA A 137 15.26 1.45 1.47
N PRO A 138 15.22 2.29 0.42
CA PRO A 138 13.96 2.63 -0.25
C PRO A 138 13.24 1.43 -0.86
N ALA A 139 14.00 0.46 -1.41
CA ALA A 139 13.43 -0.75 -1.98
C ALA A 139 12.85 -1.66 -0.89
N MET A 140 13.57 -1.87 0.20
CA MET A 140 13.12 -2.67 1.34
C MET A 140 11.89 -2.06 2.00
N LEU A 141 11.84 -0.74 2.18
CA LEU A 141 10.66 -0.05 2.69
C LEU A 141 9.47 -0.18 1.73
N GLY A 142 9.70 -0.04 0.43
CA GLY A 142 8.66 -0.24 -0.58
C GLY A 142 8.07 -1.64 -0.52
N MET A 143 8.92 -2.67 -0.47
CA MET A 143 8.47 -4.07 -0.33
C MET A 143 7.70 -4.30 0.96
N THR A 144 8.16 -3.75 2.08
CA THR A 144 7.50 -3.90 3.40
C THR A 144 6.11 -3.24 3.41
N VAL A 145 6.02 -1.99 2.96
CA VAL A 145 4.73 -1.27 2.86
C VAL A 145 3.79 -1.99 1.90
N GLY A 146 4.30 -2.43 0.74
CA GLY A 146 3.52 -3.19 -0.22
C GLY A 146 2.99 -4.50 0.35
N ALA A 147 3.84 -5.30 0.96
CA ALA A 147 3.44 -6.58 1.57
C ALA A 147 2.40 -6.38 2.70
N MET A 148 2.57 -5.35 3.51
CA MET A 148 1.60 -4.99 4.57
C MET A 148 0.23 -4.66 3.97
N VAL A 149 0.17 -3.76 3.00
CA VAL A 149 -1.09 -3.37 2.35
C VAL A 149 -1.72 -4.54 1.60
N GLY A 150 -0.91 -5.38 0.93
CA GLY A 150 -1.39 -6.59 0.26
C GLY A 150 -2.00 -7.61 1.22
N THR A 151 -1.38 -7.81 2.38
CA THR A 151 -1.91 -8.70 3.42
C THR A 151 -3.22 -8.17 4.01
N LEU A 152 -3.32 -6.86 4.23
CA LEU A 152 -4.57 -6.22 4.67
C LEU A 152 -5.69 -6.40 3.65
N ALA A 153 -5.38 -6.24 2.36
CA ALA A 153 -6.34 -6.39 1.28
C ALA A 153 -7.06 -7.75 1.24
N GLN A 154 -6.45 -8.80 1.81
CA GLN A 154 -7.07 -10.12 1.91
C GLN A 154 -8.15 -10.23 3.00
N ARG A 155 -8.26 -9.25 3.90
CA ARG A 155 -9.11 -9.33 5.10
C ARG A 155 -10.11 -8.20 5.23
N VAL A 156 -9.88 -7.08 4.58
CA VAL A 156 -10.75 -5.89 4.66
C VAL A 156 -12.06 -6.12 3.94
N PHE A 157 -13.14 -5.59 4.46
CA PHE A 157 -14.44 -5.55 3.79
C PHE A 157 -14.59 -4.29 2.93
N GLY A 158 -13.90 -3.21 3.31
CA GLY A 158 -13.99 -1.94 2.57
C GLY A 158 -12.94 -0.91 2.98
N LEU A 159 -13.23 0.37 2.77
CA LEU A 159 -12.30 1.46 3.10
C LEU A 159 -12.29 1.81 4.59
N HIS A 160 -13.40 1.60 5.29
CA HIS A 160 -13.57 2.07 6.66
C HIS A 160 -13.05 1.08 7.72
N ASP A 161 -12.53 -0.07 7.29
CA ASP A 161 -11.91 -1.04 8.19
C ASP A 161 -10.58 -0.54 8.78
N LEU A 162 -9.94 0.43 8.12
CA LEU A 162 -8.76 1.09 8.65
C LEU A 162 -9.15 2.36 9.40
N PRO A 163 -8.71 2.54 10.65
CA PRO A 163 -9.04 3.71 11.47
C PRO A 163 -8.24 4.96 11.07
N ILE A 164 -7.81 5.07 9.83
CA ILE A 164 -7.05 6.19 9.29
C ILE A 164 -7.97 7.02 8.40
N PRO A 165 -8.17 8.32 8.69
CA PRO A 165 -9.03 9.18 7.89
C PRO A 165 -8.59 9.24 6.43
N ARG A 166 -9.56 9.26 5.52
CA ARG A 166 -9.36 9.50 4.08
C ARG A 166 -10.07 10.78 3.68
N GLU A 167 -9.52 11.46 2.67
CA GLU A 167 -10.12 12.71 2.16
C GLU A 167 -11.46 12.48 1.45
N ARG A 168 -11.73 11.24 0.98
CA ARG A 168 -12.93 10.90 0.23
C ARG A 168 -13.91 10.10 1.10
N SER A 169 -15.18 10.51 1.04
CA SER A 169 -16.30 9.80 1.69
C SER A 169 -16.95 8.77 0.76
N GLU A 170 -16.13 7.95 0.09
CA GLU A 170 -16.62 6.87 -0.76
C GLU A 170 -16.96 5.64 0.08
N VAL A 171 -18.03 4.95 -0.25
CA VAL A 171 -18.30 3.60 0.27
C VAL A 171 -17.70 2.60 -0.71
N VAL A 172 -16.61 1.97 -0.34
CA VAL A 172 -15.96 0.94 -1.17
C VAL A 172 -16.04 -0.39 -0.45
N LEU A 173 -16.42 -1.44 -1.15
CA LEU A 173 -16.56 -2.80 -0.62
C LEU A 173 -15.73 -3.78 -1.45
N VAL A 174 -15.23 -4.83 -0.78
CA VAL A 174 -14.48 -5.95 -1.37
C VAL A 174 -15.32 -7.22 -1.30
N PRO A 175 -16.19 -7.49 -2.29
CA PRO A 175 -17.16 -8.61 -2.22
C PRO A 175 -16.50 -9.96 -1.99
N GLY A 176 -15.33 -10.21 -2.61
CA GLY A 176 -14.63 -11.48 -2.44
C GLY A 176 -14.22 -11.77 -1.00
N ASN A 177 -13.96 -10.75 -0.18
CA ASN A 177 -13.65 -10.95 1.24
C ASN A 177 -14.92 -11.17 2.06
N ILE A 178 -16.00 -10.46 1.73
CA ILE A 178 -17.31 -10.62 2.37
C ILE A 178 -17.81 -12.06 2.15
N ASP A 179 -17.72 -12.55 0.92
CA ASP A 179 -18.11 -13.93 0.60
C ASP A 179 -17.24 -14.96 1.32
N SER A 180 -15.92 -14.78 1.29
CA SER A 180 -15.00 -15.69 1.99
C SER A 180 -15.24 -15.72 3.49
N PHE A 181 -15.60 -14.60 4.09
CA PHE A 181 -15.97 -14.54 5.51
C PHE A 181 -17.30 -15.26 5.76
N ALA A 182 -18.32 -15.01 4.95
CA ALA A 182 -19.62 -15.67 5.06
C ALA A 182 -19.48 -17.20 4.97
N GLU A 183 -18.72 -17.70 4.00
CA GLU A 183 -18.41 -19.12 3.85
C GLU A 183 -17.71 -19.70 5.09
N GLN A 184 -16.68 -19.00 5.59
CA GLN A 184 -15.90 -19.45 6.75
C GLN A 184 -16.76 -19.60 8.02
N TRP A 185 -17.77 -18.74 8.18
CA TRP A 185 -18.63 -18.71 9.35
C TRP A 185 -19.98 -19.41 9.15
N GLY A 186 -20.22 -20.00 7.97
CA GLY A 186 -21.46 -20.69 7.63
C GLY A 186 -22.67 -19.75 7.60
N LEU A 187 -22.44 -18.47 7.33
CA LEU A 187 -23.50 -17.47 7.19
C LEU A 187 -24.09 -17.55 5.77
N ALA A 188 -25.40 -17.35 5.65
CA ALA A 188 -25.98 -17.14 4.33
C ALA A 188 -25.36 -15.88 3.73
N SER A 189 -25.00 -15.94 2.44
CA SER A 189 -24.30 -14.83 1.78
C SER A 189 -25.11 -13.53 1.75
N ASP A 190 -26.42 -13.60 1.84
CA ASP A 190 -27.36 -12.49 1.95
C ASP A 190 -27.47 -11.89 3.37
N GLU A 191 -27.08 -12.61 4.42
CA GLU A 191 -27.03 -12.08 5.80
C GLU A 191 -25.78 -11.21 6.08
N MET A 192 -24.74 -11.42 5.29
CA MET A 192 -23.48 -10.67 5.42
C MET A 192 -23.39 -9.46 4.50
N ARG A 193 -24.23 -9.37 3.52
CA ARG A 193 -24.31 -8.29 2.54
C ARG A 193 -25.26 -7.21 3.00
#